data_917aab6aa862c212aefe1deaadcd1de9
#
_entry.id   917aab6aa862c212aefe1deaadcd1de9
#
_cell.length_a   1.000
_cell.length_b   1.000
_cell.length_c   1.000
_cell.angle_alpha   90.00
_cell.angle_beta   90.00
_cell.angle_gamma   90.00
#
_symmetry.space_group_name_H-M   'P 1'
#
loop_
_entity.id
_entity.type
_entity.pdbx_description
1 polymer ?
#
loop_
_entity_poly.entity_id
_entity_poly.type
_entity_poly.pdbx_seq_one_letter_code
_entity_poly.pdbx_strand_id
1 'polypeptide(L)'
;MKNVLVTCTETPFGKYLAEIFEREGYKVLGLDDFAGAEADEGKSLDLLVDTTDYTDPEDTFTLADGINTEVIERVYRRNVIAPMKTLEAVLPFLDAGEGKRLFYVTSARASINGTRDISGYAYNMSKAGLHQFLQMASNRLGPNGYTFRVYDPMDGAVDAKSAAEGAFHYITRRRGTENDDPRRDDENNLVMRDAEGRLHGW
;
A
#
# COMPACT_ATOMS: atom_id res chain seq x y z
N MET A 1 -1.96 23.19 -2.04
CA MET A 1 -2.00 22.00 -2.94
C MET A 1 -1.41 20.88 -2.13
N LYS A 2 -2.04 19.70 -2.11
CA LYS A 2 -1.55 18.55 -1.34
C LYS A 2 -0.48 17.80 -2.13
N ASN A 3 0.54 17.34 -1.42
CA ASN A 3 1.62 16.54 -1.97
C ASN A 3 1.36 15.04 -1.74
N VAL A 4 1.50 14.24 -2.78
CA VAL A 4 1.38 12.78 -2.72
C VAL A 4 2.61 12.12 -3.33
N LEU A 5 3.22 11.19 -2.62
CA LEU A 5 4.22 10.29 -3.19
C LEU A 5 3.51 9.03 -3.69
N VAL A 6 3.68 8.70 -4.96
CA VAL A 6 3.19 7.44 -5.56
C VAL A 6 4.40 6.63 -6.01
N THR A 7 4.54 5.41 -5.48
CA THR A 7 5.61 4.49 -5.91
C THR A 7 5.18 3.66 -7.12
N CYS A 8 6.14 3.03 -7.80
CA CYS A 8 5.90 2.08 -8.92
C CYS A 8 4.97 2.62 -10.01
N THR A 9 5.14 3.90 -10.40
CA THR A 9 4.34 4.54 -11.47
C THR A 9 4.62 3.98 -12.86
N GLU A 10 5.59 3.08 -13.01
CA GLU A 10 5.85 2.29 -14.20
C GLU A 10 4.84 1.14 -14.41
N THR A 11 4.14 0.73 -13.34
CA THR A 11 3.06 -0.27 -13.45
C THR A 11 1.76 0.36 -13.93
N PRO A 12 0.87 -0.39 -14.64
CA PRO A 12 -0.40 0.17 -15.08
C PRO A 12 -1.24 0.77 -13.93
N PHE A 13 -1.34 0.07 -12.80
CA PHE A 13 -2.09 0.54 -11.64
C PHE A 13 -1.49 1.82 -11.05
N GLY A 14 -0.19 1.83 -10.78
CA GLY A 14 0.52 3.00 -10.22
C GLY A 14 0.44 4.21 -11.13
N LYS A 15 0.57 4.00 -12.46
CA LYS A 15 0.45 5.05 -13.47
C LYS A 15 -0.94 5.70 -13.46
N TYR A 16 -2.01 4.89 -13.57
CA TYR A 16 -3.38 5.43 -13.56
C TYR A 16 -3.69 6.15 -12.26
N LEU A 17 -3.21 5.63 -11.12
CA LEU A 17 -3.44 6.26 -9.84
C LEU A 17 -2.71 7.61 -9.73
N ALA A 18 -1.49 7.72 -10.23
CA ALA A 18 -0.76 8.98 -10.31
C ALA A 18 -1.48 10.01 -11.21
N GLU A 19 -1.92 9.61 -12.41
CA GLU A 19 -2.68 10.44 -13.34
C GLU A 19 -4.00 10.94 -12.70
N ILE A 20 -4.68 10.10 -11.89
CA ILE A 20 -5.90 10.51 -11.17
C ILE A 20 -5.55 11.56 -10.12
N PHE A 21 -4.50 11.38 -9.33
CA PHE A 21 -4.08 12.37 -8.34
C PHE A 21 -3.75 13.71 -8.97
N GLU A 22 -3.03 13.73 -10.09
CA GLU A 22 -2.71 14.96 -10.83
C GLU A 22 -3.98 15.66 -11.33
N ARG A 23 -4.91 14.92 -11.94
CA ARG A 23 -6.20 15.43 -12.41
C ARG A 23 -7.03 16.05 -11.29
N GLU A 24 -6.98 15.48 -10.11
CA GLU A 24 -7.70 15.94 -8.91
C GLU A 24 -6.93 17.02 -8.11
N GLY A 25 -5.86 17.59 -8.70
CA GLY A 25 -5.16 18.76 -8.19
C GLY A 25 -4.12 18.48 -7.11
N TYR A 26 -3.64 17.25 -6.99
CA TYR A 26 -2.49 16.92 -6.15
C TYR A 26 -1.18 17.13 -6.91
N LYS A 27 -0.13 17.45 -6.17
CA LYS A 27 1.23 17.39 -6.71
C LYS A 27 1.76 15.98 -6.48
N VAL A 28 1.95 15.22 -7.56
CA VAL A 28 2.54 13.88 -7.52
C VAL A 28 4.06 14.02 -7.48
N LEU A 29 4.68 13.29 -6.57
CA LEU A 29 6.13 13.26 -6.31
C LEU A 29 6.63 11.83 -6.43
N GLY A 30 7.90 11.68 -6.82
CA GLY A 30 8.64 10.42 -6.77
C GLY A 30 9.53 10.32 -5.53
N LEU A 31 10.10 9.16 -5.28
CA LEU A 31 11.02 8.97 -4.14
C LEU A 31 12.29 9.83 -4.27
N ASP A 32 12.74 10.06 -5.50
CA ASP A 32 13.93 10.88 -5.79
C ASP A 32 13.76 12.35 -5.38
N ASP A 33 12.52 12.85 -5.31
CA ASP A 33 12.23 14.21 -4.83
C ASP A 33 12.60 14.41 -3.35
N PHE A 34 12.75 13.32 -2.60
CA PHE A 34 13.10 13.33 -1.17
C PHE A 34 14.56 12.93 -0.91
N ALA A 35 15.28 12.44 -1.93
CA ALA A 35 16.66 11.99 -1.78
C ALA A 35 17.57 13.17 -1.41
N GLY A 36 18.24 13.07 -0.25
CA GLY A 36 19.15 14.11 0.25
C GLY A 36 18.49 15.42 0.70
N ALA A 37 17.14 15.48 0.73
CA ALA A 37 16.41 16.62 1.25
C ALA A 37 16.23 16.54 2.76
N GLU A 38 16.17 17.70 3.43
CA GLU A 38 15.79 17.81 4.83
C GLU A 38 14.32 18.27 4.94
N ALA A 39 13.60 17.78 5.93
CA ALA A 39 12.17 18.07 6.09
C ALA A 39 11.90 19.53 6.50
N ASP A 40 12.88 20.23 7.05
CA ASP A 40 12.81 21.63 7.47
C ASP A 40 12.98 22.64 6.31
N GLU A 41 13.32 22.18 5.10
CA GLU A 41 13.44 23.02 3.89
C GLU A 41 12.08 23.40 3.26
N GLY A 42 10.99 23.29 4.00
CA GLY A 42 9.63 23.61 3.51
C GLY A 42 9.04 22.54 2.61
N LYS A 43 9.64 21.36 2.54
CA LYS A 43 9.07 20.17 1.88
C LYS A 43 8.18 19.43 2.85
N SER A 44 6.97 19.12 2.41
CA SER A 44 6.02 18.30 3.17
C SER A 44 5.37 17.24 2.28
N LEU A 45 4.89 16.18 2.89
CA LEU A 45 4.16 15.11 2.21
C LEU A 45 2.84 14.84 2.96
N ASP A 46 1.72 14.90 2.25
CA ASP A 46 0.40 14.66 2.83
C ASP A 46 0.00 13.19 2.77
N LEU A 47 0.39 12.50 1.68
CA LEU A 47 0.03 11.11 1.42
C LEU A 47 1.23 10.31 0.91
N LEU A 48 1.44 9.13 1.48
CA LEU A 48 2.26 8.08 0.88
C LEU A 48 1.34 7.03 0.27
N VAL A 49 1.50 6.80 -1.02
CA VAL A 49 0.74 5.81 -1.81
C VAL A 49 1.75 4.79 -2.35
N ASP A 50 1.96 3.72 -1.58
CA ASP A 50 2.86 2.65 -1.98
C ASP A 50 2.09 1.60 -2.79
N THR A 51 2.39 1.54 -4.08
CA THR A 51 1.75 0.61 -5.02
C THR A 51 2.63 -0.59 -5.33
N THR A 52 3.60 -0.90 -4.47
CA THR A 52 4.49 -2.04 -4.65
C THR A 52 3.72 -3.35 -4.63
N ASP A 53 3.79 -4.08 -5.73
CA ASP A 53 3.16 -5.39 -5.89
C ASP A 53 3.99 -6.26 -6.84
N TYR A 54 5.08 -6.82 -6.31
CA TYR A 54 6.00 -7.62 -7.10
C TYR A 54 5.68 -9.10 -6.98
N THR A 55 5.47 -9.75 -8.12
CA THR A 55 5.41 -11.21 -8.28
C THR A 55 6.66 -11.70 -8.99
N ASP A 56 7.13 -12.88 -8.62
CA ASP A 56 8.28 -13.52 -9.27
C ASP A 56 7.78 -14.70 -10.11
N PRO A 57 8.14 -14.79 -11.40
CA PRO A 57 7.68 -15.88 -12.27
C PRO A 57 8.17 -17.26 -11.84
N GLU A 58 9.22 -17.32 -11.01
CA GLU A 58 9.74 -18.58 -10.45
C GLU A 58 9.05 -18.99 -9.13
N ASP A 59 8.11 -18.16 -8.60
CA ASP A 59 7.36 -18.47 -7.37
C ASP A 59 6.21 -19.48 -7.64
N THR A 60 6.54 -20.56 -8.30
CA THR A 60 5.62 -21.65 -8.66
C THR A 60 5.91 -22.96 -7.94
N PHE A 61 6.97 -23.01 -7.15
CA PHE A 61 7.40 -24.21 -6.43
C PHE A 61 6.40 -24.60 -5.32
N THR A 62 6.38 -25.89 -5.03
CA THR A 62 5.63 -26.48 -3.90
C THR A 62 6.61 -27.09 -2.88
N LEU A 63 6.09 -27.52 -1.73
CA LEU A 63 6.91 -28.25 -0.77
C LEU A 63 7.53 -29.53 -1.34
N ALA A 64 6.87 -30.15 -2.34
CA ALA A 64 7.37 -31.35 -3.00
C ALA A 64 8.54 -31.06 -3.95
N ASP A 65 8.59 -29.85 -4.53
CA ASP A 65 9.64 -29.44 -5.46
C ASP A 65 10.91 -28.95 -4.74
N GLY A 66 10.79 -28.66 -3.45
CA GLY A 66 11.80 -28.00 -2.64
C GLY A 66 11.62 -26.49 -2.58
N ILE A 67 12.11 -25.90 -1.50
CA ILE A 67 11.95 -24.46 -1.23
C ILE A 67 13.05 -23.67 -1.94
N ASN A 68 12.64 -22.70 -2.78
CA ASN A 68 13.57 -21.77 -3.41
C ASN A 68 13.72 -20.50 -2.55
N THR A 69 14.72 -20.50 -1.68
CA THR A 69 14.97 -19.37 -0.74
C THR A 69 15.40 -18.10 -1.44
N GLU A 70 16.06 -18.18 -2.59
CA GLU A 70 16.48 -17.00 -3.35
C GLU A 70 15.28 -16.23 -3.91
N VAL A 71 14.25 -16.95 -4.39
CA VAL A 71 12.98 -16.35 -4.81
C VAL A 71 12.28 -15.70 -3.63
N ILE A 72 12.22 -16.39 -2.47
CA ILE A 72 11.60 -15.85 -1.26
C ILE A 72 12.29 -14.55 -0.82
N GLU A 73 13.62 -14.55 -0.74
CA GLU A 73 14.38 -13.37 -0.36
C GLU A 73 14.17 -12.20 -1.33
N ARG A 74 14.18 -12.47 -2.64
CA ARG A 74 14.00 -11.46 -3.67
C ARG A 74 12.62 -10.81 -3.59
N VAL A 75 11.57 -11.62 -3.45
CA VAL A 75 10.19 -11.14 -3.32
C VAL A 75 9.99 -10.39 -1.99
N TYR A 76 10.49 -10.94 -0.89
CA TYR A 76 10.38 -10.31 0.42
C TYR A 76 11.10 -8.95 0.47
N ARG A 77 12.27 -8.86 -0.14
CA ARG A 77 13.03 -7.61 -0.25
C ARG A 77 12.23 -6.52 -0.97
N ARG A 78 11.51 -6.87 -2.03
CA ARG A 78 10.71 -5.93 -2.81
C ARG A 78 9.38 -5.59 -2.12
N ASN A 79 8.64 -6.58 -1.64
CA ASN A 79 7.28 -6.38 -1.13
C ASN A 79 7.21 -5.95 0.34
N VAL A 80 8.29 -6.12 1.10
CA VAL A 80 8.29 -5.78 2.54
C VAL A 80 9.39 -4.77 2.86
N ILE A 81 10.65 -5.11 2.58
CA ILE A 81 11.77 -4.27 3.00
C ILE A 81 11.78 -2.93 2.26
N ALA A 82 11.49 -2.91 0.96
CA ALA A 82 11.45 -1.67 0.20
C ALA A 82 10.35 -0.71 0.70
N PRO A 83 9.07 -1.13 0.86
CA PRO A 83 8.04 -0.30 1.49
C PRO A 83 8.39 0.21 2.90
N MET A 84 9.03 -0.62 3.74
CA MET A 84 9.51 -0.20 5.06
C MET A 84 10.54 0.93 4.94
N LYS A 85 11.51 0.79 4.05
CA LYS A 85 12.54 1.82 3.81
C LYS A 85 11.97 3.09 3.19
N THR A 86 10.98 2.95 2.30
CA THR A 86 10.26 4.10 1.75
C THR A 86 9.59 4.89 2.86
N LEU A 87 8.84 4.23 3.75
CA LEU A 87 8.21 4.91 4.88
C LEU A 87 9.25 5.57 5.80
N GLU A 88 10.33 4.86 6.14
CA GLU A 88 11.43 5.41 6.96
C GLU A 88 11.99 6.70 6.35
N ALA A 89 12.28 6.70 5.04
CA ALA A 89 12.88 7.83 4.35
C ALA A 89 11.96 9.05 4.27
N VAL A 90 10.64 8.85 4.12
CA VAL A 90 9.69 9.96 3.93
C VAL A 90 8.94 10.36 5.20
N LEU A 91 9.12 9.63 6.30
CA LEU A 91 8.42 9.91 7.56
C LEU A 91 8.60 11.35 8.07
N PRO A 92 9.80 11.95 8.05
CA PRO A 92 9.96 13.35 8.46
C PRO A 92 9.12 14.34 7.62
N PHE A 93 8.96 14.06 6.32
CA PHE A 93 8.15 14.90 5.43
C PHE A 93 6.64 14.69 5.65
N LEU A 94 6.23 13.46 6.00
CA LEU A 94 4.86 13.16 6.42
C LEU A 94 4.52 13.82 7.76
N ASP A 95 5.47 13.89 8.69
CA ASP A 95 5.30 14.62 9.96
C ASP A 95 5.09 16.12 9.73
N ALA A 96 5.74 16.69 8.73
CA ALA A 96 5.59 18.10 8.31
C ALA A 96 4.29 18.33 7.50
N GLY A 97 3.65 17.28 7.00
CA GLY A 97 2.41 17.36 6.21
C GLY A 97 1.16 17.35 7.09
N GLU A 98 0.04 17.76 6.49
CA GLU A 98 -1.26 17.81 7.18
C GLU A 98 -2.07 16.51 7.00
N GLY A 99 -1.85 15.79 5.89
CA GLY A 99 -2.67 14.64 5.49
C GLY A 99 -2.44 13.40 6.34
N LYS A 100 -1.20 13.08 6.65
CA LYS A 100 -0.73 11.94 7.45
C LYS A 100 -1.40 10.62 7.07
N ARG A 101 -1.60 10.38 5.78
CA ARG A 101 -2.27 9.17 5.29
C ARG A 101 -1.31 8.29 4.50
N LEU A 102 -1.36 7.01 4.83
CA LEU A 102 -0.55 5.96 4.25
C LEU A 102 -1.46 4.95 3.54
N PHE A 103 -1.14 4.65 2.28
CA PHE A 103 -1.84 3.65 1.48
C PHE A 103 -0.84 2.60 0.99
N TYR A 104 -1.24 1.33 1.07
CA TYR A 104 -0.42 0.21 0.64
C TYR A 104 -1.22 -0.79 -0.17
N VAL A 105 -0.63 -1.22 -1.30
CA VAL A 105 -1.16 -2.33 -2.09
C VAL A 105 -0.81 -3.66 -1.43
N THR A 106 -1.80 -4.50 -1.33
CA THR A 106 -1.71 -5.86 -0.81
C THR A 106 -2.48 -6.85 -1.68
N SER A 107 -2.77 -8.03 -1.16
CA SER A 107 -3.62 -9.03 -1.79
C SER A 107 -4.37 -9.85 -0.76
N ALA A 108 -5.59 -10.26 -1.09
CA ALA A 108 -6.36 -11.22 -0.28
C ALA A 108 -5.64 -12.57 -0.11
N ARG A 109 -4.69 -12.90 -1.00
CA ARG A 109 -3.83 -14.08 -0.89
C ARG A 109 -2.90 -14.05 0.34
N ALA A 110 -2.69 -12.87 0.94
CA ALA A 110 -1.94 -12.71 2.18
C ALA A 110 -2.68 -13.20 3.43
N SER A 111 -3.98 -13.44 3.34
CA SER A 111 -4.79 -13.88 4.48
C SER A 111 -4.39 -15.29 4.95
N ILE A 112 -3.90 -15.38 6.19
CA ILE A 112 -3.49 -16.66 6.78
C ILE A 112 -4.67 -17.64 6.88
N ASN A 113 -5.85 -17.12 7.19
CA ASN A 113 -7.06 -17.95 7.34
C ASN A 113 -7.80 -18.16 6.03
N GLY A 114 -7.61 -17.26 5.05
CA GLY A 114 -8.35 -17.24 3.79
C GLY A 114 -7.69 -18.01 2.66
N THR A 115 -6.34 -18.03 2.61
CA THR A 115 -5.61 -18.66 1.51
C THR A 115 -5.90 -20.15 1.38
N ARG A 116 -5.97 -20.64 0.13
CA ARG A 116 -6.06 -22.05 -0.24
C ARG A 116 -4.95 -22.41 -1.24
N ASP A 117 -4.00 -21.50 -1.45
CA ASP A 117 -2.90 -21.69 -2.37
C ASP A 117 -1.94 -22.77 -1.88
N ILE A 118 -1.42 -23.54 -2.81
CA ILE A 118 -0.42 -24.59 -2.56
C ILE A 118 0.96 -24.23 -3.12
N SER A 119 1.06 -23.11 -3.81
CA SER A 119 2.28 -22.51 -4.38
C SER A 119 2.22 -20.97 -4.22
N GLY A 120 3.21 -20.24 -4.73
CA GLY A 120 3.25 -18.80 -4.54
C GLY A 120 3.67 -18.41 -3.11
N TYR A 121 4.54 -19.21 -2.50
CA TYR A 121 4.98 -19.02 -1.11
C TYR A 121 5.62 -17.66 -0.88
N ALA A 122 6.51 -17.27 -1.81
CA ALA A 122 7.24 -16.01 -1.67
C ALA A 122 6.29 -14.81 -1.65
N TYR A 123 5.36 -14.76 -2.62
CA TYR A 123 4.38 -13.69 -2.71
C TYR A 123 3.44 -13.65 -1.50
N ASN A 124 2.76 -14.76 -1.21
CA ASN A 124 1.78 -14.83 -0.13
C ASN A 124 2.40 -14.49 1.23
N MET A 125 3.57 -15.07 1.54
CA MET A 125 4.30 -14.79 2.78
C MET A 125 4.78 -13.33 2.84
N SER A 126 5.24 -12.75 1.73
CA SER A 126 5.66 -11.35 1.70
C SER A 126 4.51 -10.39 1.98
N LYS A 127 3.35 -10.62 1.39
CA LYS A 127 2.17 -9.78 1.66
C LYS A 127 1.63 -9.96 3.09
N ALA A 128 1.68 -11.16 3.66
CA ALA A 128 1.40 -11.37 5.09
C ALA A 128 2.43 -10.64 5.98
N GLY A 129 3.71 -10.68 5.61
CA GLY A 129 4.76 -9.90 6.29
C GLY A 129 4.54 -8.38 6.20
N LEU A 130 4.08 -7.89 5.05
CA LEU A 130 3.69 -6.49 4.88
C LEU A 130 2.51 -6.14 5.82
N HIS A 131 1.49 -6.99 5.91
CA HIS A 131 0.37 -6.77 6.84
C HIS A 131 0.83 -6.64 8.30
N GLN A 132 1.74 -7.51 8.73
CA GLN A 132 2.30 -7.43 10.08
C GLN A 132 3.08 -6.13 10.30
N PHE A 133 3.88 -5.69 9.33
CA PHE A 133 4.57 -4.40 9.38
C PHE A 133 3.56 -3.25 9.49
N LEU A 134 2.53 -3.23 8.66
CA LEU A 134 1.52 -2.17 8.66
C LEU A 134 0.75 -2.11 9.99
N GLN A 135 0.45 -3.26 10.61
CA GLN A 135 -0.19 -3.29 11.92
C GLN A 135 0.72 -2.66 12.98
N MET A 136 2.02 -2.99 12.98
CA MET A 136 2.97 -2.39 13.92
C MET A 136 3.15 -0.89 13.67
N ALA A 137 3.24 -0.48 12.40
CA ALA A 137 3.32 0.93 12.02
C ALA A 137 2.06 1.71 12.44
N SER A 138 0.88 1.13 12.23
CA SER A 138 -0.40 1.71 12.66
C SER A 138 -0.46 1.90 14.17
N ASN A 139 -0.04 0.90 14.96
CA ASN A 139 0.02 1.01 16.41
C ASN A 139 0.97 2.13 16.86
N ARG A 140 2.08 2.34 16.16
CA ARG A 140 3.09 3.35 16.49
C ARG A 140 2.72 4.76 16.04
N LEU A 141 2.14 4.90 14.86
CA LEU A 141 1.91 6.19 14.21
C LEU A 141 0.46 6.69 14.40
N GLY A 142 -0.51 5.81 14.61
CA GLY A 142 -1.91 6.17 14.82
C GLY A 142 -2.12 7.22 15.91
N PRO A 143 -1.48 7.11 17.10
CA PRO A 143 -1.56 8.15 18.14
C PRO A 143 -1.09 9.54 17.71
N ASN A 144 -0.27 9.62 16.66
CA ASN A 144 0.23 10.87 16.07
C ASN A 144 -0.65 11.39 14.90
N GLY A 145 -1.84 10.80 14.72
CA GLY A 145 -2.83 11.22 13.73
C GLY A 145 -2.67 10.58 12.35
N TYR A 146 -1.82 9.56 12.21
CA TYR A 146 -1.69 8.82 10.96
C TYR A 146 -2.87 7.88 10.76
N THR A 147 -3.33 7.80 9.50
CA THR A 147 -4.36 6.85 9.07
C THR A 147 -3.82 5.94 7.98
N PHE A 148 -4.31 4.71 7.95
CA PHE A 148 -3.82 3.70 7.02
C PHE A 148 -4.95 3.23 6.10
N ARG A 149 -4.61 2.89 4.87
CA ARG A 149 -5.47 2.24 3.88
C ARG A 149 -4.71 1.08 3.27
N VAL A 150 -5.30 -0.10 3.34
CA VAL A 150 -4.72 -1.33 2.76
C VAL A 150 -5.68 -1.85 1.71
N TYR A 151 -5.18 -2.09 0.50
CA TYR A 151 -6.01 -2.28 -0.68
C TYR A 151 -5.51 -3.42 -1.57
N ASP A 152 -6.43 -4.30 -1.97
CA ASP A 152 -6.20 -5.32 -2.99
C ASP A 152 -6.77 -4.81 -4.32
N PRO A 153 -5.94 -4.51 -5.33
CA PRO A 153 -6.40 -4.07 -6.64
C PRO A 153 -7.07 -5.19 -7.44
N MET A 154 -7.06 -6.44 -6.95
CA MET A 154 -7.61 -7.62 -7.62
C MET A 154 -7.03 -7.83 -9.03
N ASP A 155 -5.71 -7.75 -9.15
CA ASP A 155 -5.03 -7.86 -10.45
C ASP A 155 -5.47 -9.12 -11.23
N GLY A 156 -5.77 -8.93 -12.51
CA GLY A 156 -6.32 -9.96 -13.39
C GLY A 156 -7.84 -10.17 -13.28
N ALA A 157 -8.52 -9.68 -12.22
CA ALA A 157 -9.97 -9.74 -12.07
C ALA A 157 -10.63 -8.38 -12.34
N VAL A 158 -9.97 -7.29 -11.98
CA VAL A 158 -10.38 -5.92 -12.25
C VAL A 158 -9.32 -5.24 -13.11
N ASP A 159 -9.73 -4.44 -14.09
CA ASP A 159 -8.77 -3.69 -14.88
C ASP A 159 -8.07 -2.60 -14.05
N ALA A 160 -6.81 -2.32 -14.39
CA ALA A 160 -5.95 -1.44 -13.61
C ALA A 160 -6.53 -0.01 -13.46
N LYS A 161 -7.27 0.49 -14.44
CA LYS A 161 -7.88 1.82 -14.39
C LYS A 161 -9.03 1.85 -13.38
N SER A 162 -9.95 0.91 -13.46
CA SER A 162 -11.07 0.78 -12.52
C SER A 162 -10.58 0.54 -11.08
N ALA A 163 -9.55 -0.30 -10.92
CA ALA A 163 -8.91 -0.52 -9.62
C ALA A 163 -8.29 0.78 -9.08
N ALA A 164 -7.61 1.59 -9.92
CA ALA A 164 -7.02 2.86 -9.52
C ALA A 164 -8.08 3.92 -9.15
N GLU A 165 -9.20 3.98 -9.85
CA GLU A 165 -10.34 4.84 -9.50
C GLU A 165 -10.92 4.45 -8.14
N GLY A 166 -11.14 3.16 -7.88
CA GLY A 166 -11.56 2.63 -6.58
C GLY A 166 -10.57 2.96 -5.46
N ALA A 167 -9.28 2.77 -5.72
CA ALA A 167 -8.22 3.11 -4.78
C ALA A 167 -8.20 4.61 -4.43
N PHE A 168 -8.31 5.49 -5.43
CA PHE A 168 -8.36 6.93 -5.21
C PHE A 168 -9.53 7.32 -4.30
N HIS A 169 -10.72 6.79 -4.55
CA HIS A 169 -11.89 7.03 -3.69
C HIS A 169 -11.63 6.52 -2.26
N TYR A 170 -11.05 5.34 -2.11
CA TYR A 170 -10.73 4.78 -0.80
C TYR A 170 -9.67 5.58 -0.05
N ILE A 171 -8.63 6.07 -0.75
CA ILE A 171 -7.57 6.90 -0.17
C ILE A 171 -8.12 8.24 0.31
N THR A 172 -8.94 8.90 -0.51
CA THR A 172 -9.38 10.28 -0.27
C THR A 172 -10.63 10.39 0.59
N ARG A 173 -11.35 9.29 0.80
CA ARG A 173 -12.54 9.23 1.65
C ARG A 173 -12.20 9.67 3.08
N ARG A 174 -13.04 10.54 3.64
CA ARG A 174 -12.96 10.96 5.04
C ARG A 174 -14.13 10.38 5.84
N ARG A 175 -13.93 10.19 7.13
CA ARG A 175 -15.00 9.85 8.07
C ARG A 175 -16.13 10.88 7.99
N GLY A 176 -17.38 10.42 7.98
CA GLY A 176 -18.56 11.29 7.99
C GLY A 176 -18.98 11.86 6.63
N THR A 177 -18.27 11.53 5.53
CA THR A 177 -18.65 12.02 4.21
C THR A 177 -19.48 11.04 3.37
N GLU A 178 -19.38 9.75 3.68
CA GLU A 178 -20.16 8.70 3.00
C GLU A 178 -20.46 7.56 3.98
N ASN A 179 -21.75 7.34 4.29
CA ASN A 179 -22.28 6.26 5.13
C ASN A 179 -21.48 6.01 6.41
N ASP A 180 -21.92 6.61 7.52
CA ASP A 180 -21.43 6.36 8.89
C ASP A 180 -21.76 4.94 9.40
N ASP A 181 -21.46 3.90 8.59
CA ASP A 181 -21.51 2.54 9.09
C ASP A 181 -20.34 2.33 10.07
N PRO A 182 -20.61 2.11 11.37
CA PRO A 182 -19.54 1.87 12.37
C PRO A 182 -18.62 0.71 12.00
N ARG A 183 -19.08 -0.21 11.12
CA ARG A 183 -18.28 -1.31 10.58
C ARG A 183 -17.27 -0.85 9.52
N ARG A 184 -17.31 0.42 9.11
CA ARG A 184 -16.42 1.03 8.14
C ARG A 184 -15.50 2.08 8.76
N ASP A 185 -15.14 1.91 10.02
CA ASP A 185 -14.18 2.79 10.69
C ASP A 185 -12.74 2.53 10.25
N ASP A 186 -12.51 2.71 8.96
CA ASP A 186 -11.19 2.55 8.33
C ASP A 186 -10.24 3.70 8.71
N GLU A 187 -10.71 4.72 9.42
CA GLU A 187 -9.86 5.80 9.93
C GLU A 187 -9.09 5.37 11.17
N ASN A 188 -9.71 4.58 12.04
CA ASN A 188 -9.12 4.18 13.33
C ASN A 188 -8.65 2.72 13.32
N ASN A 189 -9.06 1.93 12.33
CA ASN A 189 -8.74 0.52 12.26
C ASN A 189 -7.97 0.21 10.97
N LEU A 190 -6.94 -0.61 11.11
CA LEU A 190 -6.28 -1.18 9.95
C LEU A 190 -7.18 -2.27 9.36
N VAL A 191 -7.71 -2.01 8.17
CA VAL A 191 -8.57 -2.96 7.44
C VAL A 191 -8.11 -3.08 6.00
N MET A 192 -8.30 -4.25 5.41
CA MET A 192 -8.04 -4.48 3.99
C MET A 192 -9.33 -4.47 3.20
N ARG A 193 -9.35 -3.68 2.11
CA ARG A 193 -10.44 -3.68 1.14
C ARG A 193 -9.93 -4.04 -0.24
N ASP A 194 -10.77 -4.70 -1.03
CA ASP A 194 -10.49 -4.95 -2.44
C ASP A 194 -11.10 -3.87 -3.36
N ALA A 195 -10.84 -4.02 -4.66
CA ALA A 195 -11.33 -3.09 -5.68
C ALA A 195 -12.87 -3.06 -5.81
N GLU A 196 -13.59 -4.03 -5.27
CA GLU A 196 -15.04 -4.06 -5.17
C GLU A 196 -15.55 -3.52 -3.81
N GLY A 197 -14.65 -3.04 -2.96
CA GLY A 197 -14.95 -2.47 -1.64
C GLY A 197 -15.25 -3.51 -0.55
N ARG A 198 -15.04 -4.80 -0.81
CA ARG A 198 -15.25 -5.87 0.17
C ARG A 198 -14.17 -5.81 1.25
N LEU A 199 -14.57 -6.13 2.47
CA LEU A 199 -13.65 -6.27 3.61
C LEU A 199 -13.06 -7.68 3.63
N HIS A 200 -11.76 -7.77 3.76
CA HIS A 200 -11.03 -9.03 3.91
C HIS A 200 -10.43 -9.16 5.32
N GLY A 201 -10.43 -10.40 5.84
CA GLY A 201 -9.71 -10.75 7.07
C GLY A 201 -8.21 -10.97 6.81
N TRP A 202 -7.42 -10.82 7.86
CA TRP A 202 -5.97 -11.07 7.87
C TRP A 202 -5.61 -12.55 7.78
#